data_3e02d26cb24bef774486c59cbdd4e5f6
#
_entry.id   3e02d26cb24bef774486c59cbdd4e5f6
#
_cell.length_a   1.000
_cell.length_b   1.000
_cell.length_c   1.000
_cell.angle_alpha   90.00
_cell.angle_beta   90.00
_cell.angle_gamma   90.00
#
_symmetry.space_group_name_H-M   'P 1'
#
loop_
_entity.id
_entity.type
_entity.pdbx_description
1 polymer ?
#
loop_
_entity_poly.entity_id
_entity_poly.type
_entity_poly.pdbx_seq_one_letter_code
_entity_poly.pdbx_strand_id
1 'polypeptide(L)'
;MPSKPSIPSEPSGPSKPSGLVAVSRALARRAGGLRFGPPTAFVYNPLVYARASHEAYLTRYGEPGAGTPRGRVLLLGMNPGPFGMAQTGVPFGDVAMVRDFLGVSAPVGRPPREHPARPVRGFECPRGEVSGTRLWGWARERFGTPQAFFQRFFVINYCPLVFMEARGQNRTPDKLPATEQAPLFAACDRALVEMAAVLAPALVVGVGAFAATRAELALGPSGVPVASILHPSPANPRANTGWAPIIEGQLRALGMAL
;
A
#
# COMPACT_ATOMS: atom_id res chain seq x y z
N MET A 1 -39.21 46.10 8.71
CA MET A 1 -37.74 45.97 8.68
C MET A 1 -37.41 44.84 7.75
N PRO A 2 -36.76 45.04 6.60
CA PRO A 2 -36.41 43.90 5.71
C PRO A 2 -35.16 43.20 6.25
N SER A 3 -35.25 41.87 6.28
CA SER A 3 -34.19 40.96 6.67
C SER A 3 -33.01 41.02 5.69
N LYS A 4 -31.77 41.16 6.22
CA LYS A 4 -30.54 41.07 5.40
C LYS A 4 -30.38 39.70 4.80
N PRO A 5 -29.96 39.57 3.52
CA PRO A 5 -29.63 38.29 2.92
C PRO A 5 -28.36 37.73 3.53
N SER A 6 -28.39 36.44 3.90
CA SER A 6 -27.24 35.67 4.37
C SER A 6 -26.24 35.50 3.23
N ILE A 7 -24.98 35.89 3.47
CA ILE A 7 -23.86 35.68 2.56
C ILE A 7 -23.55 34.18 2.56
N PRO A 8 -23.43 33.52 1.39
CA PRO A 8 -22.97 32.15 1.33
C PRO A 8 -21.52 32.07 1.84
N SER A 9 -21.25 31.13 2.74
CA SER A 9 -19.89 30.83 3.22
C SER A 9 -18.99 30.43 2.05
N GLU A 10 -17.85 31.11 1.93
CA GLU A 10 -16.81 30.78 0.94
C GLU A 10 -16.41 29.29 1.06
N PRO A 11 -16.10 28.60 -0.08
CA PRO A 11 -15.60 27.26 -0.04
C PRO A 11 -14.27 27.25 0.70
N SER A 12 -14.20 26.47 1.76
CA SER A 12 -12.98 26.26 2.55
C SER A 12 -11.84 25.83 1.62
N GLY A 13 -10.77 26.63 1.57
CA GLY A 13 -9.56 26.32 0.80
C GLY A 13 -9.02 24.92 1.14
N PRO A 14 -8.11 24.36 0.30
CA PRO A 14 -7.64 22.98 0.46
C PRO A 14 -7.07 22.78 1.87
N SER A 15 -7.76 21.97 2.68
CA SER A 15 -7.32 21.59 4.01
C SER A 15 -5.89 21.01 3.96
N LYS A 16 -5.03 21.38 4.93
CA LYS A 16 -3.70 20.75 5.05
C LYS A 16 -3.88 19.22 5.04
N PRO A 17 -3.06 18.49 4.24
CA PRO A 17 -3.18 17.03 4.16
C PRO A 17 -3.02 16.43 5.56
N SER A 18 -3.97 15.58 5.93
CA SER A 18 -3.96 14.89 7.22
C SER A 18 -2.93 13.75 7.26
N GLY A 19 -2.65 13.29 8.46
CA GLY A 19 -1.70 12.25 8.87
C GLY A 19 -1.10 11.36 7.78
N LEU A 20 -1.84 10.35 7.29
CA LEU A 20 -1.31 9.37 6.33
C LEU A 20 -0.96 9.98 4.97
N VAL A 21 -1.78 10.89 4.48
CA VAL A 21 -1.51 11.59 3.21
C VAL A 21 -0.23 12.41 3.30
N ALA A 22 -0.01 13.11 4.43
CA ALA A 22 1.21 13.89 4.64
C ALA A 22 2.46 12.98 4.68
N VAL A 23 2.38 11.85 5.39
CA VAL A 23 3.47 10.86 5.45
C VAL A 23 3.74 10.26 4.07
N SER A 24 2.70 9.87 3.33
CA SER A 24 2.84 9.34 1.97
C SER A 24 3.51 10.33 1.02
N ARG A 25 3.11 11.60 1.06
CA ARG A 25 3.76 12.67 0.26
C ARG A 25 5.22 12.87 0.64
N ALA A 26 5.56 12.77 1.92
CA ALA A 26 6.96 12.86 2.39
C ALA A 26 7.77 11.66 1.90
N LEU A 27 7.22 10.45 1.98
CA LEU A 27 7.85 9.24 1.44
C LEU A 27 8.04 9.33 -0.08
N ALA A 28 7.03 9.80 -0.81
CA ALA A 28 7.11 9.98 -2.26
C ALA A 28 8.29 10.87 -2.68
N ARG A 29 8.51 11.98 -1.95
CA ARG A 29 9.65 12.89 -2.19
C ARG A 29 10.99 12.25 -1.83
N ARG A 30 11.10 11.64 -0.64
CA ARG A 30 12.34 10.98 -0.18
C ARG A 30 12.76 9.87 -1.15
N ALA A 31 11.84 8.96 -1.48
CA ALA A 31 12.10 7.87 -2.39
C ALA A 31 12.37 8.34 -3.84
N GLY A 32 11.68 9.40 -4.29
CA GLY A 32 11.87 9.98 -5.61
C GLY A 32 13.23 10.66 -5.82
N GLY A 33 13.92 11.03 -4.74
CA GLY A 33 15.27 11.59 -4.79
C GLY A 33 16.41 10.56 -4.90
N LEU A 34 16.09 9.28 -4.67
CA LEU A 34 17.10 8.22 -4.68
C LEU A 34 17.51 7.83 -6.11
N ARG A 35 18.71 7.28 -6.23
CA ARG A 35 19.26 6.79 -7.50
C ARG A 35 19.55 5.31 -7.39
N PHE A 36 19.31 4.59 -8.48
CA PHE A 36 19.50 3.16 -8.59
C PHE A 36 20.26 2.85 -9.87
N GLY A 37 21.27 2.00 -9.76
CA GLY A 37 22.14 1.59 -10.86
C GLY A 37 21.82 0.19 -11.40
N PRO A 38 22.58 -0.26 -12.40
CA PRO A 38 22.44 -1.61 -12.95
C PRO A 38 22.52 -2.70 -11.87
N PRO A 39 21.71 -3.76 -12.00
CA PRO A 39 20.84 -4.10 -13.13
C PRO A 39 19.46 -3.43 -13.11
N THR A 40 19.16 -2.54 -12.14
CA THR A 40 17.92 -1.75 -12.12
C THR A 40 17.96 -0.72 -13.25
N ALA A 41 17.05 -0.86 -14.21
CA ALA A 41 17.00 0.01 -15.38
C ALA A 41 15.81 0.99 -15.34
N PHE A 42 14.72 0.61 -14.68
CA PHE A 42 13.52 1.44 -14.56
C PHE A 42 13.02 1.41 -13.11
N VAL A 43 12.62 2.59 -12.62
CA VAL A 43 12.02 2.75 -11.30
C VAL A 43 10.75 3.55 -11.43
N TYR A 44 9.65 3.01 -10.90
CA TYR A 44 8.37 3.72 -10.84
C TYR A 44 8.05 4.12 -9.41
N ASN A 45 7.50 5.32 -9.24
CA ASN A 45 7.01 5.80 -7.96
C ASN A 45 5.49 6.08 -8.05
N PRO A 46 4.63 5.10 -7.79
CA PRO A 46 3.17 5.26 -7.83
C PRO A 46 2.65 6.36 -6.92
N LEU A 47 3.35 6.68 -5.81
CA LEU A 47 2.95 7.78 -4.92
C LEU A 47 3.05 9.15 -5.61
N VAL A 48 3.72 9.25 -6.75
CA VAL A 48 3.82 10.48 -7.55
C VAL A 48 2.78 10.49 -8.65
N TYR A 49 2.82 9.54 -9.58
CA TYR A 49 1.99 9.58 -10.76
C TYR A 49 0.56 9.04 -10.54
N ALA A 50 0.37 8.15 -9.56
CA ALA A 50 -0.94 7.64 -9.15
C ALA A 50 -1.41 8.28 -7.82
N ARG A 51 -0.91 9.47 -7.51
CA ARG A 51 -1.16 10.15 -6.24
C ARG A 51 -2.64 10.30 -5.92
N ALA A 52 -3.45 10.73 -6.89
CA ALA A 52 -4.87 10.96 -6.66
C ALA A 52 -5.59 9.69 -6.18
N SER A 53 -5.33 8.55 -6.82
CA SER A 53 -5.90 7.26 -6.43
C SER A 53 -5.36 6.77 -5.09
N HIS A 54 -4.06 6.92 -4.85
CA HIS A 54 -3.43 6.55 -3.58
C HIS A 54 -4.00 7.37 -2.40
N GLU A 55 -4.10 8.69 -2.56
CA GLU A 55 -4.63 9.56 -1.52
C GLU A 55 -6.13 9.31 -1.29
N ALA A 56 -6.91 9.03 -2.34
CA ALA A 56 -8.30 8.62 -2.19
C ALA A 56 -8.44 7.33 -1.35
N TYR A 57 -7.57 6.35 -1.57
CA TYR A 57 -7.51 5.14 -0.75
C TYR A 57 -7.17 5.43 0.71
N LEU A 58 -6.11 6.23 0.95
CA LEU A 58 -5.70 6.61 2.31
C LEU A 58 -6.79 7.37 3.06
N THR A 59 -7.40 8.36 2.41
CA THR A 59 -8.44 9.19 3.01
C THR A 59 -9.70 8.37 3.30
N ARG A 60 -10.11 7.51 2.36
CA ARG A 60 -11.34 6.73 2.50
C ARG A 60 -11.26 5.66 3.57
N TYR A 61 -10.10 5.02 3.74
CA TYR A 61 -9.98 3.81 4.55
C TYR A 61 -8.93 3.90 5.67
N GLY A 62 -7.99 4.82 5.57
CA GLY A 62 -6.84 4.90 6.47
C GLY A 62 -6.99 5.94 7.58
N GLU A 63 -7.47 7.12 7.21
CA GLU A 63 -7.47 8.26 8.14
C GLU A 63 -8.34 7.98 9.37
N PRO A 64 -7.82 8.30 10.58
CA PRO A 64 -8.61 8.23 11.79
C PRO A 64 -9.76 9.25 11.73
N GLY A 65 -10.98 8.78 11.94
CA GLY A 65 -12.18 9.63 11.92
C GLY A 65 -13.38 8.89 12.49
N ALA A 66 -14.55 9.54 12.47
CA ALA A 66 -15.79 8.90 12.90
C ALA A 66 -16.05 7.65 12.03
N GLY A 67 -15.89 6.46 12.60
CA GLY A 67 -16.07 5.17 11.92
C GLY A 67 -14.77 4.43 11.54
N THR A 68 -13.59 5.03 11.74
CA THR A 68 -12.32 4.30 11.55
C THR A 68 -11.74 3.91 12.92
N PRO A 69 -11.77 2.63 13.32
CA PRO A 69 -11.31 2.21 14.64
C PRO A 69 -9.79 2.32 14.78
N ARG A 70 -9.33 2.61 15.97
CA ARG A 70 -7.93 2.40 16.38
C ARG A 70 -7.69 0.92 16.68
N GLY A 71 -6.43 0.51 16.73
CA GLY A 71 -6.08 -0.87 17.07
C GLY A 71 -6.34 -1.88 15.97
N ARG A 72 -6.50 -1.45 14.72
CA ARG A 72 -6.57 -2.34 13.55
C ARG A 72 -5.26 -3.10 13.35
N VAL A 73 -5.35 -4.22 12.66
CA VAL A 73 -4.16 -4.93 12.18
C VAL A 73 -3.65 -4.25 10.91
N LEU A 74 -2.38 -3.90 10.91
CA LEU A 74 -1.71 -3.36 9.74
C LEU A 74 -1.08 -4.49 8.93
N LEU A 75 -1.64 -4.79 7.76
CA LEU A 75 -1.05 -5.72 6.80
C LEU A 75 0.01 -4.97 5.98
N LEU A 76 1.26 -5.37 6.12
CA LEU A 76 2.41 -4.72 5.48
C LEU A 76 2.93 -5.58 4.33
N GLY A 77 2.77 -5.13 3.09
CA GLY A 77 3.41 -5.71 1.92
C GLY A 77 4.85 -5.23 1.73
N MET A 78 5.61 -5.88 0.84
CA MET A 78 6.98 -5.48 0.54
C MET A 78 7.04 -4.23 -0.33
N ASN A 79 6.64 -4.35 -1.60
CA ASN A 79 6.69 -3.28 -2.60
C ASN A 79 5.71 -3.55 -3.75
N PRO A 80 5.39 -2.55 -4.58
CA PRO A 80 4.47 -2.70 -5.69
C PRO A 80 4.94 -3.69 -6.76
N GLY A 81 3.99 -4.45 -7.30
CA GLY A 81 4.16 -5.15 -8.58
C GLY A 81 3.77 -4.26 -9.78
N PRO A 82 4.24 -4.60 -10.99
CA PRO A 82 4.03 -3.78 -12.20
C PRO A 82 2.59 -3.76 -12.71
N PHE A 83 1.74 -4.70 -12.29
CA PHE A 83 0.33 -4.82 -12.72
C PHE A 83 -0.67 -4.54 -11.59
N GLY A 84 -0.17 -4.28 -10.38
CA GLY A 84 -0.95 -3.95 -9.20
C GLY A 84 -0.89 -2.47 -8.85
N MET A 85 -0.27 -2.14 -7.71
CA MET A 85 -0.15 -0.76 -7.24
C MET A 85 0.54 0.17 -8.26
N ALA A 86 1.41 -0.35 -9.14
CA ALA A 86 1.97 0.45 -10.23
C ALA A 86 0.89 1.01 -11.17
N GLN A 87 -0.23 0.30 -11.33
CA GLN A 87 -1.35 0.74 -12.16
C GLN A 87 -2.35 1.59 -11.38
N THR A 88 -2.64 1.23 -10.13
CA THR A 88 -3.78 1.80 -9.39
C THR A 88 -3.38 2.77 -8.27
N GLY A 89 -2.11 2.77 -7.84
CA GLY A 89 -1.69 3.51 -6.66
C GLY A 89 -2.11 2.87 -5.31
N VAL A 90 -2.91 1.80 -5.33
CA VAL A 90 -3.38 1.10 -4.12
C VAL A 90 -2.51 -0.11 -3.81
N PRO A 91 -2.10 -0.36 -2.56
CA PRO A 91 -1.34 -1.57 -2.20
C PRO A 91 -2.05 -2.86 -2.63
N PHE A 92 -1.30 -3.82 -3.19
CA PHE A 92 -1.86 -5.04 -3.81
C PHE A 92 -2.95 -4.76 -4.85
N GLY A 93 -2.88 -3.63 -5.54
CA GLY A 93 -3.96 -2.99 -6.26
C GLY A 93 -4.31 -3.62 -7.60
N ASP A 94 -4.78 -4.87 -7.65
CA ASP A 94 -5.45 -5.42 -8.83
C ASP A 94 -6.55 -4.47 -9.31
N VAL A 95 -6.58 -4.16 -10.62
CA VAL A 95 -7.46 -3.12 -11.18
C VAL A 95 -8.94 -3.38 -10.90
N ALA A 96 -9.40 -4.60 -11.13
CA ALA A 96 -10.80 -4.96 -10.92
C ALA A 96 -11.17 -4.87 -9.43
N MET A 97 -10.30 -5.36 -8.54
CA MET A 97 -10.54 -5.30 -7.10
C MET A 97 -10.54 -3.88 -6.56
N VAL A 98 -9.65 -3.03 -7.05
CA VAL A 98 -9.60 -1.62 -6.59
C VAL A 98 -10.81 -0.84 -7.08
N ARG A 99 -11.19 -1.00 -8.34
CA ARG A 99 -12.32 -0.31 -8.94
C ARG A 99 -13.66 -0.82 -8.39
N ASP A 100 -13.88 -2.15 -8.45
CA ASP A 100 -15.21 -2.74 -8.26
C ASP A 100 -15.49 -3.12 -6.80
N PHE A 101 -14.47 -3.55 -6.04
CA PHE A 101 -14.63 -3.88 -4.62
C PHE A 101 -14.29 -2.70 -3.72
N LEU A 102 -13.10 -2.09 -3.86
CA LEU A 102 -12.72 -0.95 -3.02
C LEU A 102 -13.41 0.36 -3.42
N GLY A 103 -13.99 0.45 -4.61
CA GLY A 103 -14.64 1.65 -5.11
C GLY A 103 -13.69 2.85 -5.21
N VAL A 104 -12.41 2.60 -5.47
CA VAL A 104 -11.41 3.62 -5.71
C VAL A 104 -11.13 3.70 -7.20
N SER A 105 -11.45 4.83 -7.81
CA SER A 105 -11.15 5.10 -9.21
C SER A 105 -10.85 6.60 -9.33
N ALA A 106 -9.60 6.92 -9.60
CA ALA A 106 -9.14 8.29 -9.77
C ALA A 106 -8.08 8.34 -10.88
N PRO A 107 -7.83 9.49 -11.51
CA PRO A 107 -6.86 9.62 -12.58
C PRO A 107 -5.47 9.13 -12.17
N VAL A 108 -4.86 8.33 -13.03
CA VAL A 108 -3.49 7.83 -12.90
C VAL A 108 -2.66 8.40 -14.03
N GLY A 109 -1.60 9.13 -13.70
CA GLY A 109 -0.62 9.62 -14.65
C GLY A 109 0.39 8.53 -15.05
N ARG A 110 1.53 8.96 -15.59
CA ARG A 110 2.61 8.08 -16.03
C ARG A 110 3.93 8.43 -15.34
N PRO A 111 4.82 7.46 -15.10
CA PRO A 111 6.17 7.76 -14.67
C PRO A 111 6.93 8.48 -15.80
N PRO A 112 7.94 9.31 -15.48
CA PRO A 112 8.71 10.06 -16.48
C PRO A 112 9.39 9.17 -17.53
N ARG A 113 9.72 7.93 -17.16
CA ARG A 113 10.32 6.93 -18.02
C ARG A 113 9.63 5.59 -17.82
N GLU A 114 8.97 5.10 -18.87
CA GLU A 114 8.25 3.83 -18.85
C GLU A 114 9.07 2.72 -19.51
N HIS A 115 8.98 1.51 -18.94
CA HIS A 115 9.47 0.30 -19.60
C HIS A 115 8.48 -0.12 -20.68
N PRO A 116 8.92 -0.36 -21.96
CA PRO A 116 8.01 -0.65 -23.07
C PRO A 116 7.07 -1.85 -22.82
N ALA A 117 7.57 -2.90 -22.14
CA ALA A 117 6.76 -4.08 -21.82
C ALA A 117 5.97 -3.94 -20.49
N ARG A 118 6.08 -2.82 -19.79
CA ARG A 118 5.40 -2.58 -18.51
C ARG A 118 4.83 -1.15 -18.43
N PRO A 119 4.04 -0.74 -19.44
CA PRO A 119 3.47 0.61 -19.44
C PRO A 119 2.44 0.77 -18.31
N VAL A 120 2.32 1.99 -17.79
CA VAL A 120 1.27 2.35 -16.85
C VAL A 120 0.03 2.78 -17.64
N ARG A 121 -1.02 1.97 -17.55
CA ARG A 121 -2.33 2.21 -18.19
C ARG A 121 -3.41 2.61 -17.19
N GLY A 122 -3.05 2.68 -15.91
CA GLY A 122 -4.01 2.98 -14.86
C GLY A 122 -5.10 1.91 -14.78
N PHE A 123 -6.33 2.35 -14.63
CA PHE A 123 -7.51 1.47 -14.54
C PHE A 123 -7.91 0.80 -15.89
N GLU A 124 -7.25 1.14 -16.98
CA GLU A 124 -7.40 0.49 -18.27
C GLU A 124 -6.41 -0.67 -18.47
N CYS A 125 -5.60 -1.00 -17.46
CA CYS A 125 -4.68 -2.12 -17.55
C CYS A 125 -5.48 -3.44 -17.63
N PRO A 126 -5.34 -4.22 -18.73
CA PRO A 126 -6.11 -5.45 -18.92
C PRO A 126 -5.56 -6.62 -18.13
N ARG A 127 -4.38 -6.46 -17.52
CA ARG A 127 -3.68 -7.53 -16.83
C ARG A 127 -3.90 -7.44 -15.33
N GLY A 128 -4.41 -8.54 -14.75
CA GLY A 128 -4.59 -8.67 -13.31
C GLY A 128 -3.27 -8.89 -12.56
N GLU A 129 -3.29 -8.61 -11.27
CA GLU A 129 -2.20 -8.81 -10.31
C GLU A 129 -2.59 -9.91 -9.33
N VAL A 130 -1.98 -11.09 -9.48
CA VAL A 130 -2.37 -12.32 -8.75
C VAL A 130 -2.36 -12.14 -7.24
N SER A 131 -1.36 -11.45 -6.69
CA SER A 131 -1.28 -11.22 -5.24
C SER A 131 -2.40 -10.32 -4.75
N GLY A 132 -2.76 -9.33 -5.53
CA GLY A 132 -3.86 -8.42 -5.25
C GLY A 132 -5.21 -9.09 -5.38
N THR A 133 -5.42 -9.87 -6.45
CA THR A 133 -6.64 -10.67 -6.61
C THR A 133 -6.85 -11.62 -5.42
N ARG A 134 -5.77 -12.24 -4.90
CA ARG A 134 -5.85 -13.12 -3.73
C ARG A 134 -6.18 -12.37 -2.45
N LEU A 135 -5.46 -11.27 -2.17
CA LEU A 135 -5.65 -10.50 -0.94
C LEU A 135 -7.04 -9.83 -0.90
N TRP A 136 -7.38 -9.10 -1.94
CA TRP A 136 -8.68 -8.41 -1.99
C TRP A 136 -9.85 -9.36 -2.26
N GLY A 137 -9.62 -10.50 -2.95
CA GLY A 137 -10.58 -11.59 -3.08
C GLY A 137 -10.93 -12.19 -1.72
N TRP A 138 -9.92 -12.53 -0.91
CA TRP A 138 -10.14 -12.95 0.48
C TRP A 138 -10.89 -11.90 1.29
N ALA A 139 -10.50 -10.63 1.18
CA ALA A 139 -11.19 -9.55 1.89
C ALA A 139 -12.68 -9.48 1.51
N ARG A 140 -12.98 -9.58 0.20
CA ARG A 140 -14.36 -9.58 -0.31
C ARG A 140 -15.15 -10.81 0.15
N GLU A 141 -14.57 -11.99 0.03
CA GLU A 141 -15.24 -13.24 0.39
C GLU A 141 -15.50 -13.35 1.89
N ARG A 142 -14.54 -12.92 2.71
CA ARG A 142 -14.61 -13.05 4.16
C ARG A 142 -15.43 -11.96 4.84
N PHE A 143 -15.39 -10.73 4.35
CA PHE A 143 -15.98 -9.56 5.00
C PHE A 143 -17.16 -8.96 4.23
N GLY A 144 -17.40 -9.38 3.00
CA GLY A 144 -18.51 -8.93 2.15
C GLY A 144 -18.31 -7.50 1.62
N THR A 145 -17.94 -6.56 2.48
CA THR A 145 -17.74 -5.14 2.11
C THR A 145 -16.38 -4.62 2.50
N PRO A 146 -15.85 -3.61 1.79
CA PRO A 146 -14.61 -2.94 2.19
C PRO A 146 -14.70 -2.36 3.59
N GLN A 147 -15.83 -1.76 3.95
CA GLN A 147 -16.05 -1.17 5.27
C GLN A 147 -15.83 -2.19 6.38
N ALA A 148 -16.44 -3.39 6.27
CA ALA A 148 -16.25 -4.45 7.24
C ALA A 148 -14.79 -4.92 7.34
N PHE A 149 -14.08 -5.02 6.21
CA PHE A 149 -12.65 -5.33 6.20
C PHE A 149 -11.82 -4.24 6.90
N PHE A 150 -12.04 -2.97 6.54
CA PHE A 150 -11.27 -1.86 7.09
C PHE A 150 -11.60 -1.51 8.54
N GLN A 151 -12.67 -2.05 9.11
CA GLN A 151 -12.87 -2.04 10.56
C GLN A 151 -11.81 -2.85 11.31
N ARG A 152 -11.18 -3.82 10.69
CA ARG A 152 -10.26 -4.76 11.33
C ARG A 152 -8.85 -4.67 10.81
N PHE A 153 -8.67 -4.34 9.55
CA PHE A 153 -7.39 -4.33 8.84
C PHE A 153 -7.14 -3.00 8.15
N PHE A 154 -5.87 -2.70 7.93
CA PHE A 154 -5.45 -1.70 6.95
C PHE A 154 -4.26 -2.25 6.17
N VAL A 155 -4.11 -1.89 4.91
CA VAL A 155 -3.07 -2.45 4.02
C VAL A 155 -2.16 -1.35 3.51
N ILE A 156 -0.85 -1.52 3.67
CA ILE A 156 0.16 -0.64 3.06
C ILE A 156 1.32 -1.47 2.48
N ASN A 157 2.14 -0.86 1.65
CA ASN A 157 3.45 -1.40 1.29
C ASN A 157 4.55 -0.66 2.05
N TYR A 158 5.58 -1.40 2.48
CA TYR A 158 6.79 -0.87 3.11
C TYR A 158 7.54 0.05 2.15
N CYS A 159 7.89 -0.45 0.97
CA CYS A 159 8.56 0.31 -0.08
C CYS A 159 7.55 0.76 -1.15
N PRO A 160 7.53 2.03 -1.56
CA PRO A 160 6.59 2.51 -2.55
C PRO A 160 7.03 2.26 -4.00
N LEU A 161 8.28 1.85 -4.24
CA LEU A 161 8.89 1.82 -5.56
C LEU A 161 8.76 0.46 -6.23
N VAL A 162 8.55 0.49 -7.55
CA VAL A 162 8.74 -0.66 -8.45
C VAL A 162 10.11 -0.57 -9.07
N PHE A 163 10.86 -1.66 -9.02
CA PHE A 163 12.17 -1.77 -9.66
C PHE A 163 12.10 -2.80 -10.78
N MET A 164 12.62 -2.45 -11.95
CA MET A 164 12.64 -3.35 -13.10
C MET A 164 14.01 -3.33 -13.79
N GLU A 165 14.42 -4.50 -14.23
CA GLU A 165 15.60 -4.67 -15.07
C GLU A 165 15.30 -4.31 -16.53
N ALA A 166 16.33 -4.24 -17.36
CA ALA A 166 16.21 -3.84 -18.77
C ALA A 166 15.23 -4.71 -19.58
N ARG A 167 15.04 -5.98 -19.20
CA ARG A 167 14.07 -6.89 -19.84
C ARG A 167 12.68 -6.88 -19.19
N GLY A 168 12.44 -6.00 -18.20
CA GLY A 168 11.16 -5.88 -17.51
C GLY A 168 10.90 -6.90 -16.42
N GLN A 169 11.94 -7.62 -15.96
CA GLN A 169 11.86 -8.45 -14.76
C GLN A 169 11.69 -7.54 -13.54
N ASN A 170 10.72 -7.87 -12.69
CA ASN A 170 10.54 -7.19 -11.43
C ASN A 170 11.68 -7.55 -10.47
N ARG A 171 12.23 -6.52 -9.81
CA ARG A 171 13.26 -6.65 -8.78
C ARG A 171 12.70 -6.19 -7.44
N THR A 172 12.99 -6.92 -6.40
CA THR A 172 12.52 -6.57 -5.06
C THR A 172 13.58 -5.77 -4.29
N PRO A 173 13.19 -4.95 -3.30
CA PRO A 173 14.12 -4.11 -2.54
C PRO A 173 15.27 -4.87 -1.89
N ASP A 174 15.05 -6.11 -1.45
CA ASP A 174 16.08 -6.99 -0.86
C ASP A 174 17.15 -7.46 -1.86
N LYS A 175 16.90 -7.27 -3.16
CA LYS A 175 17.84 -7.63 -4.24
C LYS A 175 18.67 -6.45 -4.74
N LEU A 176 18.44 -5.27 -4.22
CA LEU A 176 19.26 -4.09 -4.54
C LEU A 176 20.64 -4.21 -3.88
N PRO A 177 21.68 -3.52 -4.40
CA PRO A 177 22.95 -3.38 -3.70
C PRO A 177 22.78 -2.73 -2.32
N ALA A 178 23.60 -3.09 -1.35
CA ALA A 178 23.53 -2.57 0.01
C ALA A 178 23.59 -1.03 0.08
N THR A 179 24.39 -0.42 -0.81
CA THR A 179 24.53 1.05 -0.94
C THR A 179 23.24 1.74 -1.39
N GLU A 180 22.38 1.03 -2.11
CA GLU A 180 21.06 1.50 -2.54
C GLU A 180 19.97 1.15 -1.52
N GLN A 181 20.11 -0.01 -0.85
CA GLN A 181 19.18 -0.44 0.19
C GLN A 181 19.20 0.53 1.38
N ALA A 182 20.36 0.91 1.87
CA ALA A 182 20.49 1.71 3.09
C ALA A 182 19.67 3.02 3.05
N PRO A 183 19.83 3.90 2.05
CA PRO A 183 19.03 5.13 1.98
C PRO A 183 17.54 4.85 1.69
N LEU A 184 17.22 3.82 0.91
CA LEU A 184 15.83 3.42 0.64
C LEU A 184 15.15 2.95 1.92
N PHE A 185 15.78 2.04 2.67
CA PHE A 185 15.22 1.50 3.90
C PHE A 185 15.10 2.58 4.97
N ALA A 186 16.07 3.47 5.12
CA ALA A 186 15.96 4.61 6.04
C ALA A 186 14.72 5.49 5.73
N ALA A 187 14.43 5.73 4.45
CA ALA A 187 13.24 6.48 4.06
C ALA A 187 11.93 5.71 4.33
N CYS A 188 11.92 4.39 4.07
CA CYS A 188 10.77 3.52 4.27
C CYS A 188 10.50 3.26 5.76
N ASP A 189 11.54 2.98 6.57
CA ASP A 189 11.44 2.77 8.02
C ASP A 189 10.84 4.00 8.70
N ARG A 190 11.37 5.18 8.36
CA ARG A 190 10.83 6.43 8.88
C ARG A 190 9.34 6.61 8.54
N ALA A 191 8.96 6.33 7.30
CA ALA A 191 7.56 6.43 6.89
C ALA A 191 6.68 5.40 7.60
N LEU A 192 7.17 4.17 7.81
CA LEU A 192 6.45 3.15 8.55
C LEU A 192 6.21 3.56 10.01
N VAL A 193 7.20 4.12 10.69
CA VAL A 193 7.07 4.66 12.05
C VAL A 193 6.04 5.80 12.08
N GLU A 194 6.14 6.76 11.16
CA GLU A 194 5.21 7.89 11.05
C GLU A 194 3.76 7.40 10.76
N MET A 195 3.57 6.40 9.86
CA MET A 195 2.26 5.79 9.57
C MET A 195 1.72 5.01 10.77
N ALA A 196 2.55 4.24 11.47
CA ALA A 196 2.15 3.51 12.66
C ALA A 196 1.70 4.45 13.78
N ALA A 197 2.36 5.59 13.95
CA ALA A 197 1.93 6.62 14.91
C ALA A 197 0.53 7.18 14.60
N VAL A 198 0.18 7.35 13.32
CA VAL A 198 -1.16 7.81 12.90
C VAL A 198 -2.20 6.70 13.06
N LEU A 199 -1.89 5.48 12.60
CA LEU A 199 -2.83 4.34 12.58
C LEU A 199 -3.03 3.71 13.96
N ALA A 200 -2.04 3.82 14.86
CA ALA A 200 -2.00 3.16 16.16
C ALA A 200 -2.42 1.67 16.09
N PRO A 201 -1.73 0.84 15.27
CA PRO A 201 -2.13 -0.54 15.07
C PRO A 201 -1.90 -1.36 16.36
N ALA A 202 -2.80 -2.31 16.66
CA ALA A 202 -2.60 -3.27 17.74
C ALA A 202 -1.57 -4.36 17.34
N LEU A 203 -1.44 -4.61 16.06
CA LEU A 203 -0.54 -5.63 15.50
C LEU A 203 -0.13 -5.22 14.08
N VAL A 204 1.13 -5.38 13.74
CA VAL A 204 1.60 -5.32 12.35
C VAL A 204 1.87 -6.73 11.85
N VAL A 205 1.27 -7.09 10.72
CA VAL A 205 1.45 -8.40 10.09
C VAL A 205 2.14 -8.22 8.76
N GLY A 206 3.40 -8.62 8.70
CA GLY A 206 4.14 -8.69 7.45
C GLY A 206 3.55 -9.75 6.52
N VAL A 207 3.14 -9.33 5.33
CA VAL A 207 2.72 -10.22 4.25
C VAL A 207 3.99 -10.74 3.58
N GLY A 208 4.52 -11.84 4.12
CA GLY A 208 5.85 -12.40 3.81
C GLY A 208 6.95 -11.93 4.78
N ALA A 209 8.00 -12.74 4.87
CA ALA A 209 9.09 -12.58 5.84
C ALA A 209 9.81 -11.23 5.74
N PHE A 210 10.11 -10.75 4.53
CA PHE A 210 10.80 -9.47 4.36
C PHE A 210 10.06 -8.32 5.05
N ALA A 211 8.74 -8.21 4.83
CA ALA A 211 7.94 -7.14 5.40
C ALA A 211 7.88 -7.24 6.93
N ALA A 212 7.77 -8.46 7.48
CA ALA A 212 7.82 -8.70 8.93
C ALA A 212 9.17 -8.25 9.52
N THR A 213 10.28 -8.71 8.95
CA THR A 213 11.63 -8.30 9.40
C THR A 213 11.83 -6.79 9.37
N ARG A 214 11.36 -6.11 8.30
CA ARG A 214 11.45 -4.64 8.23
C ARG A 214 10.58 -3.96 9.27
N ALA A 215 9.38 -4.50 9.53
CA ALA A 215 8.51 -3.99 10.60
C ALA A 215 9.15 -4.15 11.99
N GLU A 216 9.73 -5.31 12.28
CA GLU A 216 10.46 -5.57 13.53
C GLU A 216 11.60 -4.57 13.75
N LEU A 217 12.41 -4.35 12.72
CA LEU A 217 13.53 -3.40 12.78
C LEU A 217 13.07 -1.96 12.97
N ALA A 218 12.05 -1.52 12.25
CA ALA A 218 11.59 -0.15 12.29
C ALA A 218 10.73 0.17 13.52
N LEU A 219 9.89 -0.76 13.96
CA LEU A 219 8.90 -0.55 15.02
C LEU A 219 9.29 -1.15 16.37
N GLY A 220 10.35 -1.95 16.44
CA GLY A 220 10.82 -2.55 17.69
C GLY A 220 10.88 -1.57 18.87
N PRO A 221 11.44 -0.35 18.70
CA PRO A 221 11.47 0.65 19.77
C PRO A 221 10.08 1.14 20.23
N SER A 222 9.04 1.00 19.40
CA SER A 222 7.67 1.43 19.74
C SER A 222 6.88 0.39 20.52
N GLY A 223 7.37 -0.85 20.63
CA GLY A 223 6.68 -1.95 21.30
C GLY A 223 5.46 -2.50 20.56
N VAL A 224 5.18 -2.07 19.33
CA VAL A 224 4.07 -2.61 18.53
C VAL A 224 4.39 -4.06 18.15
N PRO A 225 3.52 -5.04 18.46
CA PRO A 225 3.75 -6.43 18.10
C PRO A 225 3.85 -6.61 16.59
N VAL A 226 4.74 -7.51 16.16
CA VAL A 226 4.91 -7.86 14.74
C VAL A 226 4.76 -9.36 14.56
N ALA A 227 4.09 -9.76 13.48
CA ALA A 227 3.94 -11.15 13.07
C ALA A 227 4.10 -11.27 11.55
N SER A 228 4.06 -12.50 11.04
CA SER A 228 4.17 -12.77 9.59
C SER A 228 3.10 -13.75 9.13
N ILE A 229 2.57 -13.51 7.93
CA ILE A 229 1.73 -14.47 7.20
C ILE A 229 2.30 -14.78 5.82
N LEU A 230 1.83 -15.87 5.23
CA LEU A 230 2.25 -16.31 3.90
C LEU A 230 2.00 -15.22 2.85
N HIS A 231 3.00 -14.92 2.01
CA HIS A 231 2.84 -13.99 0.89
C HIS A 231 1.98 -14.60 -0.24
N PRO A 232 1.02 -13.85 -0.82
CA PRO A 232 0.10 -14.35 -1.85
C PRO A 232 0.72 -14.53 -3.25
N SER A 233 2.03 -14.37 -3.40
CA SER A 233 2.72 -14.46 -4.69
C SER A 233 2.56 -15.85 -5.34
N PRO A 234 2.31 -15.92 -6.66
CA PRO A 234 2.32 -17.17 -7.39
C PRO A 234 3.70 -17.87 -7.42
N ALA A 235 4.78 -17.14 -7.13
CA ALA A 235 6.11 -17.70 -6.95
C ALA A 235 6.25 -18.54 -5.66
N ASN A 236 5.29 -18.44 -4.74
CA ASN A 236 5.24 -19.26 -3.54
C ASN A 236 4.34 -20.49 -3.78
N PRO A 237 4.87 -21.73 -3.88
CA PRO A 237 4.07 -22.92 -4.16
C PRO A 237 2.92 -23.13 -3.16
N ARG A 238 3.15 -22.86 -1.87
CA ARG A 238 2.10 -22.99 -0.84
C ARG A 238 0.92 -22.05 -1.07
N ALA A 239 1.17 -20.85 -1.60
CA ALA A 239 0.09 -19.91 -1.91
C ALA A 239 -0.80 -20.40 -3.09
N ASN A 240 -0.29 -21.30 -3.92
CA ASN A 240 -1.02 -21.85 -5.06
C ASN A 240 -1.98 -22.98 -4.68
N THR A 241 -1.85 -23.56 -3.49
CA THR A 241 -2.75 -24.61 -2.97
C THR A 241 -3.97 -24.04 -2.22
N GLY A 242 -4.16 -22.72 -2.22
CA GLY A 242 -5.25 -22.07 -1.51
C GLY A 242 -4.73 -21.09 -0.45
N TRP A 243 -4.48 -19.85 -0.84
CA TRP A 243 -3.88 -18.85 0.04
C TRP A 243 -4.76 -18.43 1.21
N ALA A 244 -6.06 -18.20 0.95
CA ALA A 244 -7.01 -17.69 1.94
C ALA A 244 -7.13 -18.60 3.18
N PRO A 245 -7.40 -19.89 3.09
CA PRO A 245 -7.49 -20.75 4.27
C PRO A 245 -6.18 -20.86 5.04
N ILE A 246 -5.03 -20.78 4.36
CA ILE A 246 -3.72 -20.81 5.02
C ILE A 246 -3.54 -19.58 5.89
N ILE A 247 -3.78 -18.38 5.36
CA ILE A 247 -3.59 -17.16 6.13
C ILE A 247 -4.65 -16.98 7.22
N GLU A 248 -5.85 -17.47 7.02
CA GLU A 248 -6.86 -17.49 8.08
C GLU A 248 -6.42 -18.35 9.27
N GLY A 249 -5.82 -19.53 9.01
CA GLY A 249 -5.23 -20.34 10.05
C GLY A 249 -4.09 -19.63 10.79
N GLN A 250 -3.22 -18.92 10.03
CA GLN A 250 -2.14 -18.13 10.63
C GLN A 250 -2.67 -16.95 11.47
N LEU A 251 -3.68 -16.22 10.98
CA LEU A 251 -4.29 -15.10 11.71
C LEU A 251 -5.02 -15.59 12.99
N ARG A 252 -5.72 -16.73 12.92
CA ARG A 252 -6.33 -17.34 14.12
C ARG A 252 -5.27 -17.76 15.16
N ALA A 253 -4.14 -18.30 14.72
CA ALA A 253 -3.02 -18.63 15.61
C ALA A 253 -2.42 -17.39 16.30
N LEU A 254 -2.59 -16.19 15.73
CA LEU A 254 -2.25 -14.91 16.35
C LEU A 254 -3.36 -14.37 17.28
N GLY A 255 -4.37 -15.17 17.59
CA GLY A 255 -5.48 -14.77 18.46
C GLY A 255 -6.59 -13.95 17.78
N MET A 256 -6.57 -13.87 16.45
CA MET A 256 -7.58 -13.09 15.73
C MET A 256 -8.85 -13.93 15.48
N ALA A 257 -9.98 -13.43 15.95
CA ALA A 257 -11.29 -13.89 15.45
C ALA A 257 -11.52 -13.30 14.06
N LEU A 258 -11.81 -14.10 13.06
CA LEU A 258 -12.05 -13.66 11.67
C LEU A 258 -13.53 -13.73 11.32
#